data_ec435c7584002fe13679412e133bcf60
#
_entry.id   ec435c7584002fe13679412e133bcf60
#
_cell.length_a   1.000
_cell.length_b   1.000
_cell.length_c   1.000
_cell.angle_alpha   90.00
_cell.angle_beta   90.00
_cell.angle_gamma   90.00
#
_symmetry.space_group_name_H-M   'P 1'
#
loop_
_entity.id
_entity.type
_entity.pdbx_description
1 polymer ?
#
loop_
_entity_poly.entity_id
_entity_poly.type
_entity_poly.pdbx_seq_one_letter_code
_entity_poly.pdbx_strand_id
1 'polypeptide(L)'
;MSAATRAGEEAAAVLSLRFESGALGVVDIHRNAGYGFECSAELVGSGGTIRCGYAGRKGDVELLRDGAATAALVQDHAERHAAAYVAELEHFATVAAGRAQPCVGGADAVAALRLADVARRSAAIGAPLAVHEETARAI
;
A
#
# COMPACT_ATOMS: atom_id res chain seq x y z
N MET A 1 6.94 16.26 -10.80
CA MET A 1 8.40 16.14 -10.70
C MET A 1 8.69 14.66 -10.54
N SER A 2 9.11 13.99 -11.61
CA SER A 2 9.42 12.56 -11.62
C SER A 2 10.86 12.40 -11.17
N ALA A 3 11.11 11.73 -10.05
CA ALA A 3 12.45 11.32 -9.67
C ALA A 3 12.79 10.04 -10.42
N ALA A 4 13.49 10.16 -11.54
CA ALA A 4 13.97 9.01 -12.29
C ALA A 4 15.06 8.30 -11.49
N THR A 5 14.80 7.10 -11.11
CA THR A 5 15.80 6.13 -10.68
C THR A 5 15.98 5.07 -11.76
N ARG A 6 17.13 4.42 -11.80
CA ARG A 6 17.59 3.39 -12.75
C ARG A 6 16.53 2.88 -13.74
N ALA A 7 16.86 2.80 -15.02
CA ALA A 7 15.97 2.38 -16.09
C ALA A 7 15.02 1.25 -15.68
N GLY A 8 13.72 1.57 -15.53
CA GLY A 8 12.65 0.64 -15.23
C GLY A 8 12.19 0.55 -13.76
N GLU A 9 12.80 1.26 -12.80
CA GLU A 9 12.33 1.30 -11.41
C GLU A 9 12.07 2.73 -10.94
N GLU A 10 10.81 3.05 -10.68
CA GLU A 10 10.43 4.31 -10.05
C GLU A 10 10.68 4.23 -8.54
N ALA A 11 11.44 5.16 -7.98
CA ALA A 11 11.70 5.25 -6.54
C ALA A 11 10.54 5.85 -5.77
N ALA A 12 9.71 6.65 -6.43
CA ALA A 12 8.55 7.30 -5.86
C ALA A 12 7.44 7.45 -6.90
N ALA A 13 6.19 7.31 -6.48
CA ALA A 13 5.02 7.53 -7.31
C ALA A 13 3.88 8.12 -6.48
N VAL A 14 3.08 8.98 -7.09
CA VAL A 14 1.80 9.45 -6.54
C VAL A 14 0.71 9.15 -7.56
N LEU A 15 -0.32 8.45 -7.12
CA LEU A 15 -1.49 8.14 -7.92
C LEU A 15 -2.70 8.89 -7.38
N SER A 16 -3.44 9.55 -8.26
CA SER A 16 -4.77 10.09 -7.97
C SER A 16 -5.82 9.21 -8.62
N LEU A 17 -6.78 8.75 -7.85
CA LEU A 17 -7.84 7.84 -8.28
C LEU A 17 -9.19 8.53 -8.15
N ARG A 18 -10.07 8.30 -9.13
CA ARG A 18 -11.49 8.62 -9.04
C ARG A 18 -12.29 7.35 -9.24
N PHE A 19 -13.10 7.01 -8.26
CA PHE A 19 -14.00 5.86 -8.31
C PHE A 19 -15.33 6.23 -8.97
N GLU A 20 -16.02 5.24 -9.53
CA GLU A 20 -17.36 5.44 -10.12
C GLU A 20 -18.37 5.94 -9.10
N SER A 21 -18.21 5.58 -7.83
CA SER A 21 -19.01 6.10 -6.71
C SER A 21 -18.85 7.61 -6.47
N GLY A 22 -17.86 8.26 -7.11
CA GLY A 22 -17.46 9.64 -6.86
C GLY A 22 -16.42 9.79 -5.75
N ALA A 23 -16.05 8.73 -5.06
CA ALA A 23 -14.96 8.78 -4.09
C ALA A 23 -13.62 9.11 -4.78
N LEU A 24 -12.73 9.73 -4.03
CA LEU A 24 -11.37 10.05 -4.46
C LEU A 24 -10.38 9.27 -3.63
N GLY A 25 -9.27 8.88 -4.23
CA GLY A 25 -8.17 8.24 -3.54
C GLY A 25 -6.82 8.81 -3.97
N VAL A 26 -5.88 8.76 -3.06
CA VAL A 26 -4.48 9.09 -3.33
C VAL A 26 -3.63 7.93 -2.80
N VAL A 27 -2.69 7.47 -3.61
CA VAL A 27 -1.67 6.51 -3.18
C VAL A 27 -0.33 7.18 -3.34
N ASP A 28 0.43 7.28 -2.26
CA ASP A 28 1.78 7.83 -2.23
C ASP A 28 2.77 6.71 -1.90
N ILE A 29 3.74 6.51 -2.76
CA ILE A 29 4.69 5.40 -2.69
C ILE A 29 6.12 5.92 -2.73
N HIS A 30 6.93 5.52 -1.74
CA HIS A 30 8.37 5.73 -1.71
C HIS A 30 9.10 4.42 -1.42
N ARG A 31 9.96 3.97 -2.32
CA ARG A 31 10.75 2.74 -2.11
C ARG A 31 12.00 2.94 -1.24
N ASN A 32 12.50 4.15 -1.17
CA ASN A 32 13.77 4.50 -0.50
C ASN A 32 13.53 5.56 0.59
N ALA A 33 12.61 5.27 1.51
CA ALA A 33 12.40 6.14 2.67
C ALA A 33 13.57 6.00 3.64
N GLY A 34 14.37 7.05 3.77
CA GLY A 34 15.58 7.03 4.59
C GLY A 34 15.34 6.92 6.11
N TYR A 35 14.08 7.01 6.54
CA TYR A 35 13.71 6.91 7.96
C TYR A 35 13.30 5.50 8.39
N GLY A 36 13.06 4.56 7.47
CA GLY A 36 12.62 3.20 7.78
C GLY A 36 11.46 2.74 6.90
N PHE A 37 10.70 1.74 7.36
CA PHE A 37 9.56 1.17 6.64
C PHE A 37 8.23 1.68 7.21
N GLU A 38 7.42 2.30 6.37
CA GLU A 38 6.06 2.76 6.72
C GLU A 38 5.04 2.24 5.70
N CYS A 39 3.90 1.80 6.20
CA CYS A 39 2.73 1.46 5.40
C CYS A 39 1.48 1.85 6.19
N SER A 40 0.75 2.82 5.70
CA SER A 40 -0.41 3.39 6.38
C SER A 40 -1.55 3.66 5.40
N ALA A 41 -2.76 3.73 5.93
CA ALA A 41 -3.95 4.11 5.17
C ALA A 41 -4.88 4.97 6.01
N GLU A 42 -5.56 5.90 5.36
CA GLU A 42 -6.65 6.69 5.93
C GLU A 42 -7.86 6.62 5.03
N LEU A 43 -9.02 6.35 5.61
CA LEU A 43 -10.32 6.39 4.92
C LEU A 43 -11.19 7.44 5.60
N VAL A 44 -11.60 8.46 4.85
CA VAL A 44 -12.45 9.55 5.32
C VAL A 44 -13.83 9.38 4.73
N GLY A 45 -14.85 9.30 5.56
CA GLY A 45 -16.24 9.18 5.15
C GLY A 45 -17.19 10.04 6.00
N SER A 46 -18.44 10.11 5.61
CA SER A 46 -19.46 10.89 6.33
C SER A 46 -19.75 10.37 7.74
N GLY A 47 -19.48 9.08 8.00
CA GLY A 47 -19.64 8.46 9.32
C GLY A 47 -18.40 8.55 10.23
N GLY A 48 -17.28 9.10 9.73
CA GLY A 48 -16.04 9.21 10.47
C GLY A 48 -14.81 8.89 9.63
N THR A 49 -13.67 8.79 10.31
CA THR A 49 -12.37 8.52 9.70
C THR A 49 -11.75 7.27 10.34
N ILE A 50 -11.24 6.38 9.52
CA ILE A 50 -10.44 5.22 9.95
C ILE A 50 -9.00 5.46 9.53
N ARG A 51 -8.08 5.30 10.47
CA ARG A 51 -6.64 5.32 10.23
C ARG A 51 -6.03 3.99 10.65
N CYS A 52 -5.15 3.45 9.83
CA CYS A 52 -4.35 2.28 10.18
C CYS A 52 -2.91 2.47 9.72
N GLY A 53 -1.99 1.83 10.42
CA GLY A 53 -0.60 1.79 10.02
C GLY A 53 0.29 2.94 10.50
N TYR A 54 -0.22 4.00 11.05
CA TYR A 54 0.53 5.21 11.43
C TYR A 54 1.47 5.08 12.65
N ALA A 55 1.86 3.90 13.04
CA ALA A 55 2.69 3.66 14.23
C ALA A 55 3.98 2.93 13.87
N GLY A 56 4.82 3.55 13.06
CA GLY A 56 6.14 2.98 12.70
C GLY A 56 7.19 3.03 13.82
N ARG A 57 6.79 3.32 15.07
CA ARG A 57 7.71 3.40 16.20
C ARG A 57 8.01 2.02 16.78
N LYS A 58 9.29 1.80 17.17
CA LYS A 58 9.76 0.65 17.94
C LYS A 58 9.56 0.90 19.41
N GLY A 59 8.54 0.29 20.03
CA GLY A 59 8.28 0.41 21.46
C GLY A 59 7.91 1.83 21.91
N ASP A 60 7.91 2.02 23.23
CA ASP A 60 7.46 3.24 23.89
C ASP A 60 8.62 4.15 24.33
N VAL A 61 9.82 3.97 23.77
CA VAL A 61 11.00 4.74 24.15
C VAL A 61 11.23 5.89 23.17
N GLU A 62 11.23 7.10 23.70
CA GLU A 62 11.63 8.32 22.99
C GLU A 62 12.87 8.93 23.62
N LEU A 63 13.80 9.39 22.82
CA LEU A 63 14.90 10.25 23.26
C LEU A 63 14.48 11.71 23.13
N LEU A 64 14.39 12.40 24.25
CA LEU A 64 14.14 13.84 24.30
C LEU A 64 15.47 14.56 24.47
N ARG A 65 15.90 15.31 23.48
CA ARG A 65 17.16 16.02 23.46
C ARG A 65 17.07 17.31 22.63
N ASP A 66 17.67 18.39 23.12
CA ASP A 66 17.83 19.67 22.42
C ASP A 66 16.50 20.23 21.86
N GLY A 67 15.39 20.04 22.61
CA GLY A 67 14.05 20.47 22.22
C GLY A 67 13.38 19.60 21.16
N ALA A 68 13.95 18.45 20.82
CA ALA A 68 13.41 17.47 19.88
C ALA A 68 13.06 16.16 20.59
N ALA A 69 12.09 15.43 20.01
CA ALA A 69 11.74 14.07 20.38
C ALA A 69 12.11 13.13 19.23
N THR A 70 12.89 12.09 19.50
CA THR A 70 13.25 11.05 18.54
C THR A 70 12.88 9.67 19.06
N ALA A 71 12.38 8.81 18.20
CA ALA A 71 12.04 7.44 18.51
C ALA A 71 12.68 6.48 17.48
N ALA A 72 12.98 5.26 17.91
CA ALA A 72 13.37 4.22 17.00
C ALA A 72 12.19 3.87 16.09
N LEU A 73 12.43 3.76 14.78
CA LEU A 73 11.43 3.39 13.79
C LEU A 73 11.66 1.97 13.30
N VAL A 74 10.59 1.33 12.87
CA VAL A 74 10.63 0.02 12.20
C VAL A 74 11.39 0.17 10.88
N GLN A 75 12.33 -0.76 10.61
CA GLN A 75 13.24 -0.63 9.48
C GLN A 75 12.84 -1.48 8.28
N ASP A 76 12.09 -2.55 8.48
CA ASP A 76 11.71 -3.46 7.41
C ASP A 76 10.27 -3.98 7.53
N HIS A 77 9.80 -4.58 6.43
CA HIS A 77 8.44 -5.11 6.33
C HIS A 77 8.19 -6.33 7.22
N ALA A 78 9.21 -7.14 7.50
CA ALA A 78 9.03 -8.35 8.31
C ALA A 78 8.73 -7.97 9.76
N GLU A 79 9.46 -7.01 10.31
CA GLU A 79 9.20 -6.46 11.63
C GLU A 79 7.85 -5.72 11.66
N ARG A 80 7.57 -4.91 10.65
CA ARG A 80 6.34 -4.10 10.57
C ARG A 80 5.07 -4.94 10.53
N HIS A 81 5.11 -6.05 9.82
CA HIS A 81 3.94 -6.89 9.55
C HIS A 81 4.01 -8.27 10.21
N ALA A 82 4.86 -8.48 11.21
CA ALA A 82 5.03 -9.79 11.85
C ALA A 82 3.70 -10.43 12.28
N ALA A 83 2.84 -9.67 12.95
CA ALA A 83 1.52 -10.16 13.38
C ALA A 83 0.58 -10.43 12.18
N ALA A 84 0.68 -9.66 11.12
CA ALA A 84 -0.12 -9.84 9.91
C ALA A 84 0.26 -11.14 9.19
N TYR A 85 1.55 -11.46 9.09
CA TYR A 85 2.01 -12.73 8.51
C TYR A 85 1.53 -13.96 9.31
N VAL A 86 1.52 -13.87 10.64
CA VAL A 86 0.96 -14.94 11.47
C VAL A 86 -0.54 -15.12 11.19
N ALA A 87 -1.29 -14.02 11.19
CA ALA A 87 -2.74 -14.06 10.93
C ALA A 87 -3.07 -14.58 9.52
N GLU A 88 -2.25 -14.24 8.52
CA GLU A 88 -2.38 -14.75 7.16
C GLU A 88 -2.22 -16.28 7.11
N LEU A 89 -1.18 -16.81 7.76
CA LEU A 89 -0.93 -18.26 7.81
C LEU A 89 -2.01 -19.01 8.58
N GLU A 90 -2.52 -18.47 9.68
CA GLU A 90 -3.63 -19.03 10.45
C GLU A 90 -4.92 -19.07 9.62
N HIS A 91 -5.21 -17.96 8.91
CA HIS A 91 -6.35 -17.91 7.99
C HIS A 91 -6.21 -18.92 6.85
N PHE A 92 -5.02 -18.96 6.22
CA PHE A 92 -4.73 -19.95 5.17
C PHE A 92 -4.96 -21.40 5.64
N ALA A 93 -4.46 -21.75 6.82
CA ALA A 93 -4.68 -23.08 7.40
C ALA A 93 -6.18 -23.39 7.61
N THR A 94 -6.95 -22.39 8.00
CA THR A 94 -8.40 -22.50 8.18
C THR A 94 -9.12 -22.70 6.84
N VAL A 95 -8.71 -21.99 5.80
CA VAL A 95 -9.22 -22.15 4.43
C VAL A 95 -8.85 -23.52 3.85
N ALA A 96 -7.59 -23.94 4.02
CA ALA A 96 -7.11 -25.24 3.55
C ALA A 96 -7.85 -26.41 4.20
N ALA A 97 -8.27 -26.24 5.45
CA ALA A 97 -9.12 -27.20 6.16
C ALA A 97 -10.62 -27.16 5.77
N GLY A 98 -10.99 -26.31 4.80
CA GLY A 98 -12.39 -26.16 4.36
C GLY A 98 -13.32 -25.47 5.35
N ARG A 99 -12.76 -24.76 6.36
CA ARG A 99 -13.54 -24.12 7.44
C ARG A 99 -13.79 -22.63 7.21
N ALA A 100 -13.15 -22.03 6.22
CA ALA A 100 -13.35 -20.64 5.81
C ALA A 100 -13.20 -20.49 4.31
N GLN A 101 -13.63 -19.34 3.78
CA GLN A 101 -13.34 -18.89 2.42
C GLN A 101 -12.16 -17.91 2.47
N PRO A 102 -11.35 -17.81 1.38
CA PRO A 102 -10.32 -16.78 1.29
C PRO A 102 -10.91 -15.37 1.40
N CYS A 103 -10.34 -14.52 2.25
CA CYS A 103 -10.74 -13.12 2.33
C CYS A 103 -10.25 -12.31 1.12
N VAL A 104 -9.13 -12.72 0.53
CA VAL A 104 -8.53 -12.13 -0.67
C VAL A 104 -8.23 -13.25 -1.65
N GLY A 105 -8.68 -13.12 -2.88
CA GLY A 105 -8.54 -14.14 -3.92
C GLY A 105 -7.76 -13.66 -5.14
N GLY A 106 -7.69 -14.54 -6.15
CA GLY A 106 -6.98 -14.23 -7.39
C GLY A 106 -7.56 -13.02 -8.15
N ALA A 107 -8.87 -12.79 -8.06
CA ALA A 107 -9.52 -11.63 -8.68
C ALA A 107 -9.00 -10.31 -8.08
N ASP A 108 -8.81 -10.25 -6.75
CA ASP A 108 -8.29 -9.07 -6.06
C ASP A 108 -6.85 -8.78 -6.47
N ALA A 109 -6.01 -9.82 -6.58
CA ALA A 109 -4.64 -9.70 -7.05
C ALA A 109 -4.58 -9.19 -8.51
N VAL A 110 -5.43 -9.71 -9.39
CA VAL A 110 -5.54 -9.23 -10.78
C VAL A 110 -5.99 -7.78 -10.84
N ALA A 111 -6.96 -7.37 -10.02
CA ALA A 111 -7.42 -5.98 -9.95
C ALA A 111 -6.29 -5.03 -9.52
N ALA A 112 -5.51 -5.40 -8.53
CA ALA A 112 -4.35 -4.62 -8.07
C ALA A 112 -3.28 -4.48 -9.17
N LEU A 113 -2.94 -5.57 -9.88
CA LEU A 113 -1.99 -5.54 -10.99
C LEU A 113 -2.47 -4.70 -12.16
N ARG A 114 -3.76 -4.75 -12.50
CA ARG A 114 -4.36 -3.88 -13.52
C ARG A 114 -4.22 -2.41 -13.17
N LEU A 115 -4.54 -2.06 -11.93
CA LEU A 115 -4.37 -0.68 -11.47
C LEU A 115 -2.93 -0.21 -11.60
N ALA A 116 -1.97 -1.03 -11.21
CA ALA A 116 -0.54 -0.73 -11.33
C ALA A 116 -0.10 -0.54 -12.80
N ASP A 117 -0.57 -1.40 -13.72
CA ASP A 117 -0.26 -1.25 -15.15
C ASP A 117 -0.88 0.02 -15.75
N VAL A 118 -2.15 0.31 -15.43
CA VAL A 118 -2.82 1.53 -15.89
C VAL A 118 -2.12 2.77 -15.33
N ALA A 119 -1.70 2.76 -14.06
CA ALA A 119 -0.95 3.86 -13.46
C ALA A 119 0.39 4.10 -14.18
N ARG A 120 1.14 3.04 -14.48
CA ARG A 120 2.39 3.11 -15.26
C ARG A 120 2.16 3.69 -16.67
N ARG A 121 1.11 3.26 -17.35
CA ARG A 121 0.74 3.78 -18.68
C ARG A 121 0.30 5.24 -18.61
N SER A 122 -0.51 5.61 -17.61
CA SER A 122 -0.93 6.99 -17.37
C SER A 122 0.28 7.91 -17.16
N ALA A 123 1.25 7.49 -16.36
CA ALA A 123 2.50 8.23 -16.16
C ALA A 123 3.29 8.40 -17.46
N ALA A 124 3.38 7.35 -18.29
CA ALA A 124 4.12 7.38 -19.55
C ALA A 124 3.51 8.34 -20.58
N ILE A 125 2.19 8.47 -20.63
CA ILE A 125 1.50 9.38 -21.58
C ILE A 125 1.19 10.75 -21.00
N GLY A 126 1.36 10.95 -19.68
CA GLY A 126 1.06 12.20 -18.97
C GLY A 126 -0.44 12.54 -18.92
N ALA A 127 -1.33 11.55 -18.99
CA ALA A 127 -2.77 11.76 -19.00
C ALA A 127 -3.53 10.69 -18.19
N PRO A 128 -4.69 11.01 -17.61
CA PRO A 128 -5.54 10.05 -16.93
C PRO A 128 -6.00 8.92 -17.85
N LEU A 129 -6.06 7.72 -17.35
CA LEU A 129 -6.60 6.54 -18.03
C LEU A 129 -7.72 5.91 -17.19
N ALA A 130 -8.74 5.39 -17.86
CA ALA A 130 -9.78 4.60 -17.23
C ALA A 130 -9.26 3.18 -16.94
N VAL A 131 -9.61 2.65 -15.75
CA VAL A 131 -9.36 1.26 -15.39
C VAL A 131 -10.60 0.47 -15.81
N HIS A 132 -10.54 -0.15 -17.00
CA HIS A 132 -11.61 -1.00 -17.48
C HIS A 132 -11.34 -2.47 -17.15
N GLU A 133 -12.38 -3.26 -16.95
CA GLU A 133 -12.32 -4.71 -16.95
C GLU A 133 -12.06 -5.23 -18.39
N GLU A 134 -10.96 -4.87 -19.01
CA GLU A 134 -10.56 -5.52 -20.23
C GLU A 134 -10.16 -6.96 -19.92
N THR A 135 -10.83 -7.87 -20.61
CA THR A 135 -10.49 -9.29 -20.67
C THR A 135 -8.97 -9.43 -20.84
N ALA A 136 -8.33 -10.19 -19.96
CA ALA A 136 -6.93 -10.50 -20.08
C ALA A 136 -6.64 -11.01 -21.49
N ARG A 137 -6.00 -10.21 -22.34
CA ARG A 137 -5.34 -10.75 -23.51
C ARG A 137 -4.22 -11.61 -22.97
N ALA A 138 -4.35 -12.91 -23.20
CA ALA A 138 -3.34 -13.90 -22.90
C ALA A 138 -1.98 -13.42 -23.45
N ILE A 139 -1.00 -13.46 -22.55
CA ILE A 139 0.41 -13.34 -22.90
C ILE A 139 0.84 -14.67 -23.51
#